data_da7ec73eafe66edfc792e66773b1bb6d
#
_entry.id   da7ec73eafe66edfc792e66773b1bb6d
#
_cell.length_a   1.000
_cell.length_b   1.000
_cell.length_c   1.000
_cell.angle_alpha   90.00
_cell.angle_beta   90.00
_cell.angle_gamma   90.00
#
_symmetry.space_group_name_H-M   'P 1'
#
loop_
_entity.id
_entity.type
_entity.pdbx_description
1 polymer ?
#
loop_
_entity_poly.entity_id
_entity_poly.type
_entity_poly.pdbx_seq_one_letter_code
_entity_poly.pdbx_strand_id
1 'polypeptide(L)'
;MTQEKTRFSFFPLAVAGALALLTLPAAAELVAKLPQVMDPFFITIADGRMYIVESDVSAHIFTLGPQGVAFVKTFGREGQGPGEFDFIYTIRPFKDHLEVLGNTKLARFSLDGEYAGEVTFTFSAFKGAVYRLGDGYVARDLNFDEKGMATTLRLYDRDNRLVKEIGARSSSEGLNKINLVSDYYAARVAGDTLYVIEASRDKPVAVTVYDRTGVEQKTIVLPLEPVKMTPALREAVIKPLKDTWSRSSPTPWAEYEKRLFFPDRAPGLDYFEVSDGKFIARTWKYRGDQVEFAAFDLQGRELWRKDLPFTGRLSNGTLFCFYQGRYFYLRENPAEEVWELHAEKIL
;
A
#
# COMPACT_ATOMS: atom_id res chain seq x y z
N MET A 1 29.70 -6.10 -86.50
CA MET A 1 30.27 -5.45 -85.32
C MET A 1 29.13 -4.72 -84.61
N THR A 2 28.52 -5.36 -83.66
CA THR A 2 27.35 -4.86 -82.90
C THR A 2 27.77 -4.65 -81.43
N GLN A 3 27.78 -3.36 -80.98
CA GLN A 3 28.13 -3.00 -79.60
C GLN A 3 26.89 -3.19 -78.69
N GLU A 4 27.04 -4.06 -77.74
CA GLU A 4 26.08 -4.18 -76.61
C GLU A 4 26.35 -3.06 -75.58
N LYS A 5 25.31 -2.26 -75.30
CA LYS A 5 25.31 -1.26 -74.23
C LYS A 5 24.78 -1.88 -72.94
N THR A 6 25.69 -2.12 -72.02
CA THR A 6 25.32 -2.55 -70.63
C THR A 6 24.77 -1.34 -69.88
N ARG A 7 23.48 -1.43 -69.50
CA ARG A 7 22.83 -0.46 -68.60
C ARG A 7 23.07 -0.87 -67.14
N PHE A 8 23.81 -0.09 -66.39
CA PHE A 8 23.89 -0.17 -64.92
C PHE A 8 22.65 0.51 -64.34
N SER A 9 21.84 -0.26 -63.61
CA SER A 9 20.69 0.24 -62.82
C SER A 9 21.18 0.51 -61.40
N PHE A 10 21.21 1.76 -60.99
CA PHE A 10 21.43 2.17 -59.62
C PHE A 10 20.11 2.07 -58.84
N PHE A 11 20.02 1.15 -57.88
CA PHE A 11 18.96 1.14 -56.83
C PHE A 11 19.42 2.03 -55.69
N PRO A 12 18.66 3.04 -55.27
CA PRO A 12 18.96 3.75 -54.03
C PRO A 12 18.55 2.91 -52.86
N LEU A 13 19.51 2.55 -52.01
CA LEU A 13 19.28 1.93 -50.71
C LEU A 13 18.70 3.00 -49.78
N ALA A 14 17.40 2.98 -49.55
CA ALA A 14 16.75 3.80 -48.54
C ALA A 14 17.07 3.19 -47.15
N VAL A 15 18.01 3.76 -46.42
CA VAL A 15 18.26 3.45 -45.01
C VAL A 15 17.18 4.13 -44.22
N ALA A 16 16.12 3.39 -43.86
CA ALA A 16 15.13 3.81 -42.87
C ALA A 16 15.77 3.71 -41.47
N GLY A 17 16.35 4.81 -41.00
CA GLY A 17 16.80 4.94 -39.63
C GLY A 17 15.58 4.95 -38.69
N ALA A 18 15.27 3.82 -38.07
CA ALA A 18 14.33 3.78 -36.95
C ALA A 18 14.95 4.55 -35.76
N LEU A 19 14.54 5.81 -35.56
CA LEU A 19 14.79 6.54 -34.33
C LEU A 19 14.00 5.83 -33.21
N ALA A 20 14.65 4.92 -32.50
CA ALA A 20 14.13 4.45 -31.22
C ALA A 20 14.17 5.65 -30.26
N LEU A 21 13.02 6.29 -30.08
CA LEU A 21 12.80 7.22 -28.97
C LEU A 21 13.00 6.42 -27.68
N LEU A 22 14.21 6.46 -27.13
CA LEU A 22 14.49 6.06 -25.76
C LEU A 22 13.69 7.03 -24.89
N THR A 23 12.50 6.62 -24.49
CA THR A 23 11.76 7.28 -23.41
C THR A 23 12.59 7.08 -22.14
N LEU A 24 13.42 8.07 -21.82
CA LEU A 24 14.04 8.15 -20.50
C LEU A 24 12.91 8.06 -19.47
N PRO A 25 13.03 7.23 -18.43
CA PRO A 25 12.06 7.24 -17.34
C PRO A 25 11.95 8.69 -16.86
N ALA A 26 10.74 9.21 -16.76
CA ALA A 26 10.51 10.53 -16.21
C ALA A 26 11.14 10.54 -14.81
N ALA A 27 12.13 11.40 -14.60
CA ALA A 27 12.75 11.54 -13.31
C ALA A 27 11.70 11.94 -12.29
N ALA A 28 11.77 11.33 -11.09
CA ALA A 28 10.89 11.69 -9.98
C ALA A 28 11.00 13.20 -9.72
N GLU A 29 9.86 13.88 -9.70
CA GLU A 29 9.77 15.30 -9.41
C GLU A 29 9.83 15.51 -7.89
N LEU A 30 10.77 16.31 -7.39
CA LEU A 30 10.71 16.84 -6.03
C LEU A 30 9.57 17.87 -5.95
N VAL A 31 8.51 17.52 -5.21
CA VAL A 31 7.32 18.37 -5.04
C VAL A 31 7.50 19.36 -3.91
N ALA A 32 8.04 18.91 -2.75
CA ALA A 32 8.28 19.76 -1.59
C ALA A 32 9.29 19.15 -0.61
N LYS A 33 9.96 20.00 0.17
CA LYS A 33 10.64 19.65 1.42
C LYS A 33 9.67 19.85 2.57
N LEU A 34 9.66 18.93 3.54
CA LEU A 34 8.70 18.87 4.64
C LEU A 34 9.42 18.94 6.00
N PRO A 35 9.90 20.12 6.41
CA PRO A 35 10.68 20.26 7.66
C PRO A 35 9.85 19.99 8.93
N GLN A 36 8.52 19.90 8.82
CA GLN A 36 7.63 19.55 9.95
C GLN A 36 7.54 18.05 10.18
N VAL A 37 7.96 17.24 9.19
CA VAL A 37 7.86 15.78 9.21
C VAL A 37 9.15 15.20 9.78
N MET A 38 9.05 14.35 10.80
CA MET A 38 10.21 13.81 11.53
C MET A 38 10.36 12.29 11.39
N ASP A 39 9.31 11.53 11.65
CA ASP A 39 9.30 10.05 11.55
C ASP A 39 7.96 9.57 10.96
N PRO A 40 7.74 9.82 9.66
CA PRO A 40 6.46 9.53 9.04
C PRO A 40 6.21 8.02 8.97
N PHE A 41 4.97 7.66 9.24
CA PHE A 41 4.48 6.30 9.24
C PHE A 41 3.52 6.03 8.08
N PHE A 42 2.71 7.01 7.71
CA PHE A 42 1.67 6.85 6.70
C PHE A 42 1.42 8.18 5.97
N ILE A 43 1.11 8.12 4.68
CA ILE A 43 0.70 9.26 3.86
C ILE A 43 -0.58 8.94 3.09
N THR A 44 -1.47 9.91 2.97
CA THR A 44 -2.60 9.86 2.04
C THR A 44 -2.89 11.26 1.48
N ILE A 45 -3.43 11.31 0.27
CA ILE A 45 -3.80 12.55 -0.42
C ILE A 45 -5.24 12.43 -0.92
N ALA A 46 -6.07 13.43 -0.65
CA ALA A 46 -7.41 13.56 -1.18
C ALA A 46 -7.80 15.03 -1.30
N ASP A 47 -8.53 15.39 -2.34
CA ASP A 47 -9.12 16.74 -2.58
C ASP A 47 -8.13 17.90 -2.36
N GLY A 48 -6.88 17.72 -2.85
CA GLY A 48 -5.84 18.75 -2.72
C GLY A 48 -5.28 18.92 -1.31
N ARG A 49 -5.53 17.97 -0.42
CA ARG A 49 -4.93 17.91 0.92
C ARG A 49 -4.10 16.65 1.08
N MET A 50 -2.99 16.77 1.75
CA MET A 50 -2.11 15.67 2.15
C MET A 50 -2.12 15.54 3.65
N TYR A 51 -2.22 14.30 4.12
CA TYR A 51 -2.20 13.93 5.53
C TYR A 51 -1.03 12.97 5.75
N ILE A 52 -0.16 13.32 6.70
CA ILE A 52 0.99 12.50 7.09
C ILE A 52 0.85 12.16 8.56
N VAL A 53 0.88 10.86 8.89
CA VAL A 53 0.87 10.36 10.26
C VAL A 53 2.30 10.10 10.68
N GLU A 54 2.67 10.58 11.87
CA GLU A 54 3.95 10.33 12.51
C GLU A 54 3.88 9.13 13.46
N SER A 55 5.03 8.55 13.77
CA SER A 55 5.13 7.46 14.74
C SER A 55 4.83 7.88 16.18
N ASP A 56 4.85 9.18 16.47
CA ASP A 56 4.54 9.79 17.77
C ASP A 56 3.05 10.08 17.99
N VAL A 57 2.18 9.52 17.15
CA VAL A 57 0.72 9.68 17.22
C VAL A 57 0.21 11.04 16.75
N SER A 58 1.06 11.89 16.21
CA SER A 58 0.64 13.13 15.56
C SER A 58 0.31 12.95 14.09
N ALA A 59 -0.48 13.84 13.54
CA ALA A 59 -0.81 13.88 12.12
C ALA A 59 -0.72 15.31 11.58
N HIS A 60 -0.02 15.47 10.47
CA HIS A 60 0.17 16.74 9.79
C HIS A 60 -0.80 16.89 8.63
N ILE A 61 -1.38 18.08 8.47
CA ILE A 61 -2.19 18.48 7.33
C ILE A 61 -1.40 19.46 6.47
N PHE A 62 -1.36 19.18 5.17
CA PHE A 62 -0.81 20.09 4.16
C PHE A 62 -1.85 20.32 3.07
N THR A 63 -1.80 21.49 2.41
CA THR A 63 -2.50 21.73 1.15
C THR A 63 -1.57 21.42 -0.02
N LEU A 64 -2.11 20.78 -1.07
CA LEU A 64 -1.47 20.59 -2.36
C LEU A 64 -2.18 21.46 -3.40
N GLY A 65 -1.51 22.44 -3.95
CA GLY A 65 -2.08 23.32 -4.95
C GLY A 65 -1.09 23.71 -6.05
N PRO A 66 -1.53 24.52 -7.03
CA PRO A 66 -0.66 24.99 -8.11
C PRO A 66 0.55 25.80 -7.64
N GLN A 67 0.48 26.36 -6.43
CA GLN A 67 1.56 27.14 -5.81
C GLN A 67 2.52 26.25 -4.96
N GLY A 68 2.30 24.92 -4.95
CA GLY A 68 3.10 23.97 -4.19
C GLY A 68 2.38 23.40 -2.99
N VAL A 69 3.17 22.95 -2.00
CA VAL A 69 2.71 22.33 -0.75
C VAL A 69 2.86 23.32 0.39
N ALA A 70 1.81 23.50 1.17
CA ALA A 70 1.86 24.36 2.35
C ALA A 70 1.35 23.60 3.59
N PHE A 71 2.11 23.71 4.68
CA PHE A 71 1.72 23.19 5.99
C PHE A 71 0.53 23.97 6.56
N VAL A 72 -0.47 23.25 7.07
CA VAL A 72 -1.68 23.83 7.65
C VAL A 72 -1.63 23.74 9.17
N LYS A 73 -1.57 22.52 9.72
CA LYS A 73 -1.50 22.27 11.16
C LYS A 73 -1.15 20.82 11.47
N THR A 74 -0.86 20.58 12.74
CA THR A 74 -0.76 19.26 13.35
C THR A 74 -1.98 19.00 14.23
N PHE A 75 -2.50 17.78 14.21
CA PHE A 75 -3.55 17.29 15.11
C PHE A 75 -3.24 15.87 15.58
N GLY A 76 -4.05 15.34 16.51
CA GLY A 76 -3.75 14.08 17.18
C GLY A 76 -2.71 14.27 18.28
N ARG A 77 -2.81 13.47 19.32
CA ARG A 77 -1.87 13.42 20.44
C ARG A 77 -2.00 12.11 21.19
N GLU A 78 -0.98 11.74 21.92
CA GLU A 78 -1.01 10.57 22.78
C GLU A 78 -2.00 10.76 23.93
N GLY A 79 -2.79 9.70 24.22
CA GLY A 79 -3.73 9.66 25.33
C GLY A 79 -4.94 8.77 25.07
N GLN A 80 -5.88 8.78 26.01
CA GLN A 80 -7.10 7.96 25.99
C GLN A 80 -8.40 8.81 25.93
N GLY A 81 -8.27 10.11 25.92
CA GLY A 81 -9.40 11.04 25.85
C GLY A 81 -9.99 11.14 24.43
N PRO A 82 -11.04 11.96 24.27
CA PRO A 82 -11.64 12.24 22.98
C PRO A 82 -10.64 12.81 21.98
N GLY A 83 -10.48 12.14 20.82
CA GLY A 83 -9.51 12.55 19.80
C GLY A 83 -8.03 12.30 20.15
N GLU A 84 -7.75 11.63 21.25
CA GLU A 84 -6.40 11.16 21.63
C GLU A 84 -6.22 9.70 21.23
N PHE A 85 -5.00 9.27 20.98
CA PHE A 85 -4.68 7.93 20.52
C PHE A 85 -3.45 7.38 21.24
N ASP A 86 -3.39 6.06 21.40
CA ASP A 86 -2.18 5.32 21.74
C ASP A 86 -1.39 4.93 20.47
N PHE A 87 -2.06 4.85 19.33
CA PHE A 87 -1.48 4.63 18.01
C PHE A 87 -2.47 5.04 16.92
N ILE A 88 -1.99 5.65 15.84
CA ILE A 88 -2.77 5.92 14.63
C ILE A 88 -2.32 4.96 13.52
N TYR A 89 -3.20 4.07 13.09
CA TYR A 89 -2.92 3.15 11.99
C TYR A 89 -3.08 3.77 10.61
N THR A 90 -4.08 4.63 10.46
CA THR A 90 -4.40 5.23 9.15
C THR A 90 -5.35 6.41 9.30
N ILE A 91 -5.28 7.31 8.35
CA ILE A 91 -6.26 8.39 8.11
C ILE A 91 -6.95 8.10 6.78
N ARG A 92 -8.27 8.17 6.77
CA ARG A 92 -9.08 8.04 5.56
C ARG A 92 -9.87 9.32 5.34
N PRO A 93 -9.50 10.10 4.34
CA PRO A 93 -10.26 11.27 3.95
C PRO A 93 -11.57 10.87 3.25
N PHE A 94 -12.66 11.49 3.66
CA PHE A 94 -13.97 11.51 3.01
C PHE A 94 -14.25 12.92 2.50
N LYS A 95 -15.35 13.10 1.79
CA LYS A 95 -15.71 14.39 1.20
C LYS A 95 -15.82 15.54 2.23
N ASP A 96 -16.28 15.23 3.44
CA ASP A 96 -16.64 16.19 4.48
C ASP A 96 -15.91 15.99 5.81
N HIS A 97 -15.13 14.91 5.95
CA HIS A 97 -14.45 14.58 7.19
C HIS A 97 -13.27 13.61 7.00
N LEU A 98 -12.52 13.41 8.07
CA LEU A 98 -11.49 12.39 8.20
C LEU A 98 -11.97 11.31 9.15
N GLU A 99 -11.70 10.05 8.82
CA GLU A 99 -11.72 8.95 9.77
C GLU A 99 -10.29 8.59 10.15
N VAL A 100 -9.99 8.62 11.44
CA VAL A 100 -8.68 8.30 12.02
C VAL A 100 -8.82 7.02 12.84
N LEU A 101 -8.13 5.97 12.41
CA LEU A 101 -8.21 4.66 13.05
C LEU A 101 -7.08 4.50 14.06
N GLY A 102 -7.43 4.35 15.33
CA GLY A 102 -6.57 3.93 16.43
C GLY A 102 -6.71 2.44 16.75
N ASN A 103 -6.14 1.99 17.89
CA ASN A 103 -6.20 0.57 18.31
C ASN A 103 -7.61 0.08 18.58
N THR A 104 -8.41 0.87 19.28
CA THR A 104 -9.72 0.48 19.78
C THR A 104 -10.83 1.42 19.37
N LYS A 105 -10.52 2.43 18.55
CA LYS A 105 -11.48 3.45 18.15
C LYS A 105 -11.29 3.95 16.73
N LEU A 106 -12.39 4.43 16.16
CA LEU A 106 -12.43 5.20 14.93
C LEU A 106 -12.93 6.59 15.27
N ALA A 107 -12.03 7.57 15.25
CA ALA A 107 -12.36 8.95 15.52
C ALA A 107 -12.64 9.70 14.22
N ARG A 108 -13.59 10.64 14.31
CA ARG A 108 -13.97 11.54 13.21
C ARG A 108 -13.42 12.93 13.48
N PHE A 109 -12.82 13.52 12.47
CA PHE A 109 -12.33 14.89 12.47
C PHE A 109 -12.87 15.63 11.26
N SER A 110 -12.95 16.96 11.34
CA SER A 110 -13.11 17.78 10.14
C SER A 110 -11.90 17.63 9.22
N LEU A 111 -12.01 18.06 7.98
CA LEU A 111 -10.87 18.09 7.04
C LEU A 111 -9.72 18.99 7.53
N ASP A 112 -10.00 19.90 8.46
CA ASP A 112 -9.02 20.77 9.11
C ASP A 112 -8.50 20.21 10.45
N GLY A 113 -8.83 18.94 10.79
CA GLY A 113 -8.31 18.26 11.97
C GLY A 113 -8.98 18.67 13.29
N GLU A 114 -10.22 19.21 13.26
CA GLU A 114 -11.03 19.43 14.47
C GLU A 114 -11.79 18.17 14.85
N TYR A 115 -11.70 17.75 16.09
CA TYR A 115 -12.38 16.56 16.59
C TYR A 115 -13.91 16.70 16.49
N ALA A 116 -14.59 15.67 15.98
CA ALA A 116 -16.03 15.66 15.74
C ALA A 116 -16.77 14.48 16.41
N GLY A 117 -16.06 13.55 17.02
CA GLY A 117 -16.62 12.39 17.69
C GLY A 117 -15.84 11.11 17.41
N GLU A 118 -16.22 10.02 18.10
CA GLU A 118 -15.57 8.71 17.91
C GLU A 118 -16.51 7.56 18.19
N VAL A 119 -16.17 6.38 17.65
CA VAL A 119 -16.78 5.09 17.97
C VAL A 119 -15.68 4.22 18.56
N THR A 120 -15.94 3.69 19.76
CA THR A 120 -15.03 2.75 20.42
C THR A 120 -15.45 1.32 20.07
N PHE A 121 -14.47 0.49 19.71
CA PHE A 121 -14.69 -0.91 19.40
C PHE A 121 -14.45 -1.78 20.64
N THR A 122 -15.20 -2.88 20.74
CA THR A 122 -14.99 -3.94 21.75
C THR A 122 -13.93 -4.95 21.32
N PHE A 123 -13.44 -4.84 20.11
CA PHE A 123 -12.38 -5.65 19.50
C PHE A 123 -11.16 -4.75 19.15
N SER A 124 -9.99 -5.36 19.05
CA SER A 124 -8.79 -4.63 18.62
C SER A 124 -8.83 -4.36 17.12
N ALA A 125 -8.67 -3.10 16.73
CA ALA A 125 -8.54 -2.68 15.32
C ALA A 125 -7.15 -2.93 14.75
N PHE A 126 -6.51 -3.99 15.16
CA PHE A 126 -5.11 -4.30 14.91
C PHE A 126 -4.69 -4.12 13.44
N LYS A 127 -3.61 -3.38 13.22
CA LYS A 127 -2.98 -3.11 11.91
C LYS A 127 -3.91 -2.43 10.88
N GLY A 128 -4.72 -1.49 11.32
CA GLY A 128 -5.47 -0.61 10.41
C GLY A 128 -6.54 -1.28 9.57
N ALA A 129 -7.10 -2.38 10.04
CA ALA A 129 -8.01 -3.20 9.26
C ALA A 129 -9.47 -3.13 9.74
N VAL A 130 -9.94 -1.95 10.10
CA VAL A 130 -11.37 -1.65 10.29
C VAL A 130 -11.81 -0.67 9.22
N TYR A 131 -12.88 -0.96 8.52
CA TYR A 131 -13.44 -0.12 7.46
C TYR A 131 -14.93 0.07 7.69
N ARG A 132 -15.43 1.28 7.49
CA ARG A 132 -16.87 1.52 7.42
C ARG A 132 -17.45 0.82 6.19
N LEU A 133 -18.59 0.14 6.36
CA LEU A 133 -19.34 -0.50 5.28
C LEU A 133 -20.84 -0.32 5.55
N GLY A 134 -21.51 0.52 4.75
CA GLY A 134 -22.86 0.96 5.03
C GLY A 134 -22.94 1.65 6.40
N ASP A 135 -23.88 1.20 7.25
CA ASP A 135 -24.05 1.72 8.61
C ASP A 135 -23.16 1.00 9.65
N GLY A 136 -22.45 -0.03 9.24
CA GLY A 136 -21.62 -0.86 10.11
C GLY A 136 -20.13 -0.83 9.74
N TYR A 137 -19.43 -1.90 10.11
CA TYR A 137 -17.99 -2.01 9.95
C TYR A 137 -17.60 -3.41 9.49
N VAL A 138 -16.58 -3.50 8.64
CA VAL A 138 -15.84 -4.75 8.48
C VAL A 138 -14.51 -4.64 9.21
N ALA A 139 -14.18 -5.63 10.03
CA ALA A 139 -12.95 -5.68 10.78
C ALA A 139 -12.20 -6.98 10.53
N ARG A 140 -10.87 -6.88 10.62
CA ARG A 140 -9.97 -8.03 10.58
C ARG A 140 -9.50 -8.35 11.99
N ASP A 141 -9.89 -9.52 12.48
CA ASP A 141 -9.40 -10.09 13.74
C ASP A 141 -8.17 -10.97 13.48
N LEU A 142 -7.17 -10.84 14.33
CA LEU A 142 -6.01 -11.72 14.37
C LEU A 142 -6.06 -12.53 15.65
N ASN A 143 -6.15 -13.84 15.51
CA ASN A 143 -6.09 -14.79 16.61
C ASN A 143 -4.77 -15.57 16.49
N PHE A 144 -4.12 -15.78 17.63
CA PHE A 144 -2.90 -16.57 17.73
C PHE A 144 -3.19 -17.80 18.58
N ASP A 145 -2.89 -18.97 18.04
CA ASP A 145 -2.99 -20.24 18.75
C ASP A 145 -1.69 -21.05 18.56
N GLU A 146 -1.63 -22.25 19.11
CA GLU A 146 -0.47 -23.14 18.99
C GLU A 146 -0.14 -23.53 17.54
N LYS A 147 -1.11 -23.43 16.63
CA LYS A 147 -0.95 -23.77 15.21
C LYS A 147 -0.45 -22.60 14.38
N GLY A 148 -0.52 -21.38 14.91
CA GLY A 148 -0.08 -20.17 14.23
C GLY A 148 -1.03 -18.98 14.35
N MET A 149 -1.09 -18.16 13.31
CA MET A 149 -1.93 -16.98 13.23
C MET A 149 -3.15 -17.26 12.34
N ALA A 150 -4.34 -17.01 12.87
CA ALA A 150 -5.58 -17.00 12.10
C ALA A 150 -6.05 -15.57 11.89
N THR A 151 -6.37 -15.23 10.65
CA THR A 151 -6.99 -13.95 10.26
C THR A 151 -8.44 -14.20 9.92
N THR A 152 -9.36 -13.51 10.60
CA THR A 152 -10.81 -13.61 10.37
C THR A 152 -11.35 -12.23 9.96
N LEU A 153 -12.15 -12.16 8.90
CA LEU A 153 -12.89 -10.96 8.52
C LEU A 153 -14.33 -11.07 9.01
N ARG A 154 -14.78 -10.06 9.76
CA ARG A 154 -16.09 -10.00 10.39
C ARG A 154 -16.81 -8.71 10.07
N LEU A 155 -18.11 -8.81 9.85
CA LEU A 155 -19.03 -7.69 9.66
C LEU A 155 -19.74 -7.40 10.99
N TYR A 156 -19.71 -6.14 11.40
CA TYR A 156 -20.37 -5.62 12.59
C TYR A 156 -21.41 -4.58 12.21
N ASP A 157 -22.49 -4.49 12.99
CA ASP A 157 -23.45 -3.41 12.87
C ASP A 157 -22.92 -2.10 13.50
N ARG A 158 -23.71 -1.03 13.40
CA ARG A 158 -23.38 0.29 14.00
C ARG A 158 -23.21 0.26 15.53
N ASP A 159 -23.80 -0.74 16.20
CA ASP A 159 -23.74 -0.92 17.65
C ASP A 159 -22.58 -1.87 18.05
N ASN A 160 -21.67 -2.19 17.11
CA ASN A 160 -20.53 -3.12 17.26
C ASN A 160 -20.93 -4.57 17.59
N ARG A 161 -22.16 -5.00 17.22
CA ARG A 161 -22.57 -6.40 17.35
C ARG A 161 -22.15 -7.16 16.10
N LEU A 162 -21.60 -8.36 16.31
CA LEU A 162 -21.23 -9.24 15.20
C LEU A 162 -22.49 -9.63 14.40
N VAL A 163 -22.47 -9.29 13.11
CA VAL A 163 -23.52 -9.65 12.14
C VAL A 163 -23.16 -10.95 11.42
N LYS A 164 -21.91 -11.04 10.94
CA LYS A 164 -21.50 -12.15 10.08
C LYS A 164 -19.99 -12.31 10.05
N GLU A 165 -19.51 -13.54 9.97
CA GLU A 165 -18.16 -13.86 9.56
C GLU A 165 -18.09 -13.95 8.02
N ILE A 166 -17.24 -13.16 7.41
CA ILE A 166 -17.05 -13.14 5.94
C ILE A 166 -16.14 -14.27 5.51
N GLY A 167 -15.11 -14.55 6.29
CA GLY A 167 -14.18 -15.65 6.04
C GLY A 167 -12.96 -15.60 6.93
N ALA A 168 -12.23 -16.71 6.96
CA ALA A 168 -11.02 -16.85 7.76
C ALA A 168 -9.90 -17.53 6.96
N ARG A 169 -8.65 -17.20 7.33
CA ARG A 169 -7.44 -17.87 6.82
C ARG A 169 -6.47 -18.09 7.96
N SER A 170 -5.90 -19.28 8.01
CA SER A 170 -4.89 -19.65 9.01
C SER A 170 -3.53 -19.79 8.34
N SER A 171 -2.49 -19.27 9.01
CA SER A 171 -1.09 -19.51 8.67
C SER A 171 -0.61 -20.71 9.49
N SER A 172 -0.10 -21.74 8.82
CA SER A 172 0.36 -23.00 9.44
C SER A 172 1.84 -23.01 9.84
N GLU A 173 2.50 -21.85 9.85
CA GLU A 173 3.97 -21.80 9.95
C GLU A 173 4.51 -21.86 11.38
N GLY A 174 3.62 -21.92 12.39
CA GLY A 174 3.96 -21.97 13.82
C GLY A 174 4.49 -20.63 14.35
N LEU A 175 4.32 -20.40 15.65
CA LEU A 175 4.67 -19.11 16.29
C LEU A 175 6.18 -18.80 16.35
N ASN A 176 7.04 -19.82 16.19
CA ASN A 176 8.49 -19.67 16.28
C ASN A 176 9.16 -19.26 14.97
N LYS A 177 8.45 -19.28 13.86
CA LYS A 177 8.95 -18.89 12.54
C LYS A 177 8.32 -17.57 12.11
N ILE A 178 9.12 -16.72 11.50
CA ILE A 178 8.69 -15.42 10.98
C ILE A 178 8.76 -15.48 9.46
N ASN A 179 7.60 -15.48 8.82
CA ASN A 179 7.48 -15.43 7.37
C ASN A 179 7.23 -13.99 6.92
N LEU A 180 8.23 -13.37 6.28
CA LEU A 180 8.13 -12.01 5.75
C LEU A 180 7.32 -11.92 4.43
N VAL A 181 7.06 -13.07 3.80
CA VAL A 181 6.33 -13.18 2.52
C VAL A 181 5.11 -14.08 2.67
N SER A 182 4.39 -13.91 3.79
CA SER A 182 3.20 -14.69 4.11
C SER A 182 2.07 -14.46 3.10
N ASP A 183 1.15 -15.42 3.05
CA ASP A 183 -0.07 -15.28 2.27
C ASP A 183 -0.82 -14.01 2.68
N TYR A 184 -1.38 -13.32 1.70
CA TYR A 184 -2.08 -12.05 1.89
C TYR A 184 -3.59 -12.29 1.95
N TYR A 185 -4.20 -11.92 3.06
CA TYR A 185 -5.64 -11.95 3.24
C TYR A 185 -6.10 -10.66 3.89
N ALA A 186 -6.82 -9.83 3.16
CA ALA A 186 -7.19 -8.49 3.61
C ALA A 186 -8.54 -8.06 3.03
N ALA A 187 -9.12 -7.04 3.68
CA ALA A 187 -10.30 -6.34 3.21
C ALA A 187 -9.94 -4.93 2.72
N ARG A 188 -10.69 -4.42 1.76
CA ARG A 188 -10.76 -3.02 1.37
C ARG A 188 -12.21 -2.65 1.12
N VAL A 189 -12.57 -1.42 1.41
CA VAL A 189 -13.91 -0.90 1.15
C VAL A 189 -13.81 0.33 0.26
N ALA A 190 -14.65 0.37 -0.77
CA ALA A 190 -14.83 1.55 -1.61
C ALA A 190 -16.33 1.77 -1.83
N GLY A 191 -16.84 2.89 -1.31
CA GLY A 191 -18.28 3.12 -1.20
C GLY A 191 -18.96 2.02 -0.37
N ASP A 192 -20.02 1.44 -0.90
CA ASP A 192 -20.79 0.36 -0.29
C ASP A 192 -20.32 -1.05 -0.69
N THR A 193 -19.12 -1.17 -1.25
CA THR A 193 -18.59 -2.44 -1.74
C THR A 193 -17.39 -2.88 -0.92
N LEU A 194 -17.44 -4.12 -0.44
CA LEU A 194 -16.34 -4.79 0.23
C LEU A 194 -15.59 -5.67 -0.78
N TYR A 195 -14.27 -5.50 -0.82
CA TYR A 195 -13.34 -6.32 -1.58
C TYR A 195 -12.50 -7.13 -0.62
N VAL A 196 -12.56 -8.45 -0.71
CA VAL A 196 -11.72 -9.37 0.06
C VAL A 196 -10.66 -9.93 -0.87
N ILE A 197 -9.40 -9.65 -0.56
CA ILE A 197 -8.24 -10.02 -1.36
C ILE A 197 -7.58 -11.24 -0.75
N GLU A 198 -7.39 -12.26 -1.58
CA GLU A 198 -6.64 -13.45 -1.23
C GLU A 198 -5.49 -13.65 -2.22
N ALA A 199 -4.27 -13.67 -1.73
CA ALA A 199 -3.10 -14.05 -2.49
C ALA A 199 -2.32 -15.12 -1.72
N SER A 200 -2.16 -16.28 -2.32
CA SER A 200 -1.43 -17.41 -1.76
C SER A 200 -0.25 -17.78 -2.64
N ARG A 201 0.64 -18.61 -2.09
CA ARG A 201 1.83 -19.11 -2.79
C ARG A 201 1.52 -20.09 -3.92
N ASP A 202 0.30 -20.64 -3.94
CA ASP A 202 -0.09 -21.74 -4.82
C ASP A 202 -1.10 -21.33 -5.90
N LYS A 203 -1.68 -20.11 -5.78
CA LYS A 203 -2.76 -19.66 -6.66
C LYS A 203 -2.57 -18.21 -7.07
N PRO A 204 -3.10 -17.81 -8.24
CA PRO A 204 -3.25 -16.41 -8.62
C PRO A 204 -4.03 -15.61 -7.57
N VAL A 205 -3.87 -14.31 -7.59
CA VAL A 205 -4.58 -13.41 -6.69
C VAL A 205 -6.06 -13.40 -7.01
N ALA A 206 -6.91 -13.58 -6.01
CA ALA A 206 -8.36 -13.50 -6.12
C ALA A 206 -8.90 -12.30 -5.32
N VAL A 207 -9.88 -11.59 -5.90
CA VAL A 207 -10.63 -10.52 -5.26
C VAL A 207 -12.10 -10.89 -5.23
N THR A 208 -12.61 -11.24 -4.06
CA THR A 208 -14.04 -11.53 -3.88
C THR A 208 -14.77 -10.25 -3.50
N VAL A 209 -15.82 -9.95 -4.23
CA VAL A 209 -16.63 -8.73 -4.10
C VAL A 209 -17.89 -9.06 -3.31
N TYR A 210 -18.13 -8.29 -2.25
CA TYR A 210 -19.32 -8.37 -1.43
C TYR A 210 -20.08 -7.05 -1.43
N ASP A 211 -21.39 -7.11 -1.31
CA ASP A 211 -22.19 -5.93 -1.05
C ASP A 211 -22.08 -5.48 0.42
N ARG A 212 -22.75 -4.38 0.76
CA ARG A 212 -22.75 -3.80 2.11
C ARG A 212 -23.32 -4.71 3.20
N THR A 213 -24.04 -5.77 2.81
CA THR A 213 -24.62 -6.75 3.74
C THR A 213 -23.74 -8.01 3.89
N GLY A 214 -22.58 -8.03 3.23
CA GLY A 214 -21.67 -9.16 3.22
C GLY A 214 -22.16 -10.34 2.36
N VAL A 215 -23.01 -10.09 1.37
CA VAL A 215 -23.42 -11.10 0.38
C VAL A 215 -22.43 -11.05 -0.77
N GLU A 216 -21.84 -12.23 -1.05
CA GLU A 216 -20.90 -12.38 -2.18
C GLU A 216 -21.60 -12.12 -3.50
N GLN A 217 -20.99 -11.30 -4.36
CA GLN A 217 -21.50 -10.93 -5.68
C GLN A 217 -20.74 -11.65 -6.80
N LYS A 218 -19.41 -11.67 -6.71
CA LYS A 218 -18.53 -12.31 -7.69
C LYS A 218 -17.10 -12.45 -7.15
N THR A 219 -16.30 -13.29 -7.80
CA THR A 219 -14.85 -13.37 -7.61
C THR A 219 -14.14 -12.99 -8.91
N ILE A 220 -13.12 -12.17 -8.81
CA ILE A 220 -12.26 -11.68 -9.89
C ILE A 220 -10.88 -12.26 -9.68
N VAL A 221 -10.32 -12.93 -10.68
CA VAL A 221 -8.94 -13.41 -10.66
C VAL A 221 -8.06 -12.37 -11.35
N LEU A 222 -7.06 -11.85 -10.64
CA LEU A 222 -6.06 -10.96 -11.21
C LEU A 222 -4.90 -11.78 -11.79
N PRO A 223 -4.31 -11.36 -12.93
CA PRO A 223 -3.16 -12.04 -13.54
C PRO A 223 -1.85 -11.75 -12.79
N LEU A 224 -1.86 -12.05 -11.48
CA LEU A 224 -0.73 -11.91 -10.57
C LEU A 224 -0.39 -13.29 -10.01
N GLU A 225 0.61 -13.91 -10.65
CA GLU A 225 1.08 -15.25 -10.29
C GLU A 225 2.05 -15.22 -9.10
N PRO A 226 2.07 -16.29 -8.29
CA PRO A 226 3.07 -16.47 -7.25
C PRO A 226 4.51 -16.37 -7.78
N VAL A 227 5.37 -15.67 -7.07
CA VAL A 227 6.75 -15.36 -7.48
C VAL A 227 7.73 -16.35 -6.84
N LYS A 228 8.64 -16.93 -7.62
CA LYS A 228 9.68 -17.82 -7.08
C LYS A 228 10.60 -17.06 -6.12
N MET A 229 10.83 -17.62 -4.94
CA MET A 229 11.77 -17.07 -3.97
C MET A 229 13.20 -17.30 -4.46
N THR A 230 13.87 -16.25 -4.87
CA THR A 230 15.28 -16.25 -5.27
C THR A 230 16.15 -15.65 -4.18
N PRO A 231 17.46 -15.91 -4.15
CA PRO A 231 18.38 -15.25 -3.23
C PRO A 231 18.30 -13.71 -3.32
N ALA A 232 18.14 -13.15 -4.53
CA ALA A 232 17.99 -11.72 -4.74
C ALA A 232 16.68 -11.16 -4.15
N LEU A 233 15.55 -11.89 -4.32
CA LEU A 233 14.28 -11.49 -3.69
C LEU A 233 14.36 -11.56 -2.18
N ARG A 234 14.97 -12.65 -1.63
CA ARG A 234 15.18 -12.77 -0.19
C ARG A 234 15.97 -11.57 0.36
N GLU A 235 17.07 -11.20 -0.30
CA GLU A 235 17.88 -10.04 0.11
C GLU A 235 17.09 -8.74 0.02
N ALA A 236 16.34 -8.52 -1.05
CA ALA A 236 15.49 -7.33 -1.22
C ALA A 236 14.44 -7.19 -0.11
N VAL A 237 13.87 -8.31 0.35
CA VAL A 237 12.89 -8.35 1.46
C VAL A 237 13.56 -8.12 2.82
N ILE A 238 14.75 -8.66 3.04
CA ILE A 238 15.46 -8.56 4.33
C ILE A 238 16.09 -7.18 4.52
N LYS A 239 16.69 -6.62 3.48
CA LYS A 239 17.52 -5.41 3.56
C LYS A 239 16.84 -4.23 4.27
N PRO A 240 15.62 -3.79 3.90
CA PRO A 240 14.97 -2.66 4.57
C PRO A 240 14.74 -2.89 6.06
N LEU A 241 14.42 -4.13 6.43
CA LEU A 241 14.21 -4.50 7.83
C LEU A 241 15.53 -4.50 8.61
N LYS A 242 16.60 -5.04 8.02
CA LYS A 242 17.93 -5.08 8.63
C LYS A 242 18.52 -3.69 8.84
N ASP A 243 18.37 -2.81 7.85
CA ASP A 243 18.88 -1.43 7.89
C ASP A 243 18.24 -0.60 9.02
N THR A 244 17.00 -0.91 9.40
CA THR A 244 16.27 -0.22 10.49
C THR A 244 16.30 -0.97 11.82
N TRP A 245 16.73 -2.23 11.86
CA TRP A 245 16.60 -3.11 13.01
C TRP A 245 17.29 -2.60 14.28
N SER A 246 18.52 -2.11 14.14
CA SER A 246 19.31 -1.60 15.27
C SER A 246 18.69 -0.38 15.96
N ARG A 247 17.83 0.35 15.25
CA ARG A 247 17.12 1.53 15.80
C ARG A 247 15.79 1.16 16.46
N SER A 248 15.22 0.00 16.12
CA SER A 248 13.83 -0.36 16.49
C SER A 248 13.73 -1.56 17.42
N SER A 249 14.81 -2.31 17.65
CA SER A 249 14.75 -3.54 18.44
C SER A 249 15.98 -3.73 19.34
N PRO A 250 15.80 -4.12 20.63
CA PRO A 250 16.88 -4.52 21.51
C PRO A 250 17.46 -5.91 21.17
N THR A 251 16.78 -6.73 20.38
CA THR A 251 17.25 -8.06 19.99
C THR A 251 18.28 -7.94 18.88
N PRO A 252 19.46 -8.60 18.98
CA PRO A 252 20.45 -8.61 17.91
C PRO A 252 19.87 -9.20 16.61
N TRP A 253 20.21 -8.58 15.47
CA TRP A 253 19.74 -9.04 14.15
C TRP A 253 20.00 -10.53 13.91
N ALA A 254 21.18 -11.05 14.28
CA ALA A 254 21.55 -12.42 14.09
C ALA A 254 20.63 -13.44 14.81
N GLU A 255 19.99 -13.04 15.91
CA GLU A 255 19.00 -13.88 16.60
C GLU A 255 17.65 -13.84 15.91
N TYR A 256 17.23 -12.66 15.45
CA TYR A 256 16.01 -12.50 14.68
C TYR A 256 16.07 -13.25 13.36
N GLU A 257 17.20 -13.15 12.63
CA GLU A 257 17.42 -13.80 11.33
C GLU A 257 17.27 -15.31 11.38
N LYS A 258 17.66 -15.97 12.48
CA LYS A 258 17.50 -17.43 12.67
C LYS A 258 16.03 -17.87 12.67
N ARG A 259 15.12 -16.96 12.98
CA ARG A 259 13.67 -17.22 13.00
C ARG A 259 13.01 -16.96 11.66
N LEU A 260 13.71 -16.32 10.71
CA LEU A 260 13.17 -16.02 9.39
C LEU A 260 13.00 -17.31 8.59
N PHE A 261 11.82 -17.45 8.03
CA PHE A 261 11.46 -18.52 7.12
C PHE A 261 11.05 -17.90 5.78
N PHE A 262 11.53 -18.49 4.70
CA PHE A 262 11.18 -18.12 3.35
C PHE A 262 10.68 -19.37 2.62
N PRO A 263 9.43 -19.38 2.16
CA PRO A 263 8.90 -20.45 1.31
C PRO A 263 9.54 -20.42 -0.08
N ASP A 264 9.33 -21.47 -0.87
CA ASP A 264 9.85 -21.54 -2.25
C ASP A 264 9.24 -20.49 -3.18
N ARG A 265 8.06 -19.99 -2.83
CA ARG A 265 7.34 -18.96 -3.58
C ARG A 265 6.73 -17.94 -2.62
N ALA A 266 6.71 -16.68 -3.04
CA ALA A 266 5.91 -15.61 -2.46
C ALA A 266 4.54 -15.55 -3.17
N PRO A 267 3.46 -15.08 -2.53
CA PRO A 267 2.19 -14.82 -3.21
C PRO A 267 2.35 -13.76 -4.32
N GLY A 268 1.34 -13.59 -5.17
CA GLY A 268 1.42 -12.68 -6.32
C GLY A 268 1.55 -11.20 -5.97
N LEU A 269 1.24 -10.81 -4.71
CA LEU A 269 1.33 -9.43 -4.21
C LEU A 269 1.65 -9.39 -2.71
N ASP A 270 2.12 -8.21 -2.25
CA ASP A 270 2.31 -7.89 -0.84
C ASP A 270 1.54 -6.64 -0.37
N TYR A 271 0.96 -5.90 -1.29
CA TYR A 271 0.13 -4.73 -1.00
C TYR A 271 -1.01 -4.64 -2.01
N PHE A 272 -2.15 -4.17 -1.53
CA PHE A 272 -3.34 -3.98 -2.36
C PHE A 272 -4.17 -2.81 -1.84
N GLU A 273 -4.65 -1.98 -2.76
CA GLU A 273 -5.63 -0.94 -2.47
C GLU A 273 -6.68 -0.84 -3.58
N VAL A 274 -7.79 -0.19 -3.26
CA VAL A 274 -8.82 0.21 -4.21
C VAL A 274 -8.86 1.74 -4.23
N SER A 275 -8.44 2.32 -5.34
CA SER A 275 -8.33 3.76 -5.51
C SER A 275 -8.81 4.18 -6.89
N ASP A 276 -9.59 5.26 -6.99
CA ASP A 276 -10.12 5.82 -8.25
C ASP A 276 -10.79 4.76 -9.16
N GLY A 277 -11.57 3.84 -8.55
CA GLY A 277 -12.24 2.77 -9.28
C GLY A 277 -11.31 1.72 -9.91
N LYS A 278 -10.11 1.55 -9.36
CA LYS A 278 -9.09 0.61 -9.81
C LYS A 278 -8.56 -0.22 -8.65
N PHE A 279 -8.14 -1.44 -8.94
CA PHE A 279 -7.29 -2.23 -8.07
C PHE A 279 -5.83 -1.87 -8.33
N ILE A 280 -5.08 -1.53 -7.30
CA ILE A 280 -3.64 -1.29 -7.38
C ILE A 280 -2.95 -2.30 -6.48
N ALA A 281 -2.02 -3.05 -7.06
CA ALA A 281 -1.27 -4.09 -6.39
C ALA A 281 0.23 -3.82 -6.49
N ARG A 282 0.98 -4.01 -5.40
CA ARG A 282 2.43 -4.11 -5.42
C ARG A 282 2.81 -5.58 -5.44
N THR A 283 3.72 -5.96 -6.33
CA THR A 283 4.19 -7.33 -6.45
C THR A 283 5.52 -7.53 -5.71
N TRP A 284 6.03 -8.78 -5.67
CA TRP A 284 7.34 -9.10 -5.12
C TRP A 284 8.48 -8.98 -6.15
N LYS A 285 8.30 -8.18 -7.21
CA LYS A 285 9.34 -8.01 -8.23
C LYS A 285 10.11 -6.71 -7.98
N TYR A 286 11.28 -6.85 -7.39
CA TYR A 286 12.19 -5.74 -7.10
C TYR A 286 13.24 -5.59 -8.21
N ARG A 287 13.58 -4.33 -8.53
CA ARG A 287 14.65 -3.95 -9.46
C ARG A 287 15.45 -2.78 -8.87
N GLY A 288 16.51 -3.10 -8.15
CA GLY A 288 17.25 -2.11 -7.37
C GLY A 288 16.39 -1.54 -6.23
N ASP A 289 16.20 -0.22 -6.24
CA ASP A 289 15.35 0.51 -5.29
C ASP A 289 13.90 0.69 -5.76
N GLN A 290 13.52 0.02 -6.85
CA GLN A 290 12.17 0.04 -7.39
C GLN A 290 11.46 -1.29 -7.17
N VAL A 291 10.13 -1.23 -7.12
CA VAL A 291 9.26 -2.41 -7.05
C VAL A 291 8.13 -2.30 -8.06
N GLU A 292 7.73 -3.43 -8.63
CA GLU A 292 6.65 -3.47 -9.61
C GLU A 292 5.30 -3.22 -8.95
N PHE A 293 4.56 -2.25 -9.50
CA PHE A 293 3.14 -2.04 -9.29
C PHE A 293 2.35 -2.39 -10.54
N ALA A 294 1.14 -2.91 -10.34
CA ALA A 294 0.20 -3.17 -11.41
C ALA A 294 -1.18 -2.63 -11.04
N ALA A 295 -1.87 -2.03 -12.00
CA ALA A 295 -3.25 -1.60 -11.81
C ALA A 295 -4.19 -2.33 -12.75
N PHE A 296 -5.40 -2.58 -12.25
CA PHE A 296 -6.47 -3.30 -12.94
C PHE A 296 -7.77 -2.52 -12.81
N ASP A 297 -8.65 -2.66 -13.79
CA ASP A 297 -10.03 -2.20 -13.63
C ASP A 297 -10.80 -3.12 -12.65
N LEU A 298 -12.02 -2.74 -12.28
CA LEU A 298 -12.86 -3.53 -11.37
C LEU A 298 -13.42 -4.81 -12.01
N GLN A 299 -12.98 -5.16 -13.21
CA GLN A 299 -13.21 -6.45 -13.89
C GLN A 299 -11.95 -7.31 -13.94
N GLY A 300 -10.81 -6.82 -13.42
CA GLY A 300 -9.53 -7.52 -13.35
C GLY A 300 -8.67 -7.39 -14.62
N ARG A 301 -9.03 -6.53 -15.57
CA ARG A 301 -8.22 -6.27 -16.77
C ARG A 301 -7.09 -5.34 -16.42
N GLU A 302 -5.86 -5.71 -16.78
CA GLU A 302 -4.67 -4.89 -16.52
C GLU A 302 -4.74 -3.57 -17.29
N LEU A 303 -4.54 -2.46 -16.59
CA LEU A 303 -4.52 -1.12 -17.13
C LEU A 303 -3.09 -0.63 -17.38
N TRP A 304 -2.20 -0.89 -16.41
CA TRP A 304 -0.78 -0.57 -16.51
C TRP A 304 0.04 -1.41 -15.52
N ARG A 305 1.35 -1.49 -15.80
CA ARG A 305 2.37 -2.11 -14.95
C ARG A 305 3.64 -1.26 -15.02
N LYS A 306 4.18 -0.88 -13.85
CA LYS A 306 5.38 -0.02 -13.75
C LYS A 306 6.23 -0.38 -12.56
N ASP A 307 7.54 -0.19 -12.70
CA ASP A 307 8.46 -0.17 -11.58
C ASP A 307 8.46 1.25 -10.99
N LEU A 308 8.18 1.36 -9.70
CA LEU A 308 8.11 2.62 -8.96
C LEU A 308 9.06 2.58 -7.76
N PRO A 309 9.58 3.73 -7.30
CA PRO A 309 10.44 3.79 -6.15
C PRO A 309 9.82 3.12 -4.92
N PHE A 310 10.59 2.25 -4.28
CA PHE A 310 10.18 1.62 -3.04
C PHE A 310 10.73 2.37 -1.85
N THR A 311 9.87 3.02 -1.10
CA THR A 311 10.22 3.82 0.08
C THR A 311 9.63 3.26 1.36
N GLY A 312 8.98 2.08 1.28
CA GLY A 312 8.23 1.51 2.39
C GLY A 312 9.09 0.73 3.38
N ARG A 313 8.80 0.88 4.66
CA ARG A 313 9.12 -0.14 5.67
C ARG A 313 8.20 -1.33 5.40
N LEU A 314 8.75 -2.54 5.27
CA LEU A 314 7.98 -3.77 4.98
C LEU A 314 6.90 -4.09 6.02
N SER A 315 6.95 -3.49 7.20
CA SER A 315 6.16 -4.00 8.31
C SER A 315 4.92 -3.21 8.68
N ASN A 316 4.88 -1.88 8.61
CA ASN A 316 3.80 -1.17 9.31
C ASN A 316 3.38 0.20 8.74
N GLY A 317 4.02 0.72 7.70
CA GLY A 317 3.67 2.04 7.20
C GLY A 317 3.67 2.11 5.68
N THR A 318 2.84 2.98 5.13
CA THR A 318 2.76 3.23 3.70
C THR A 318 3.20 4.66 3.43
N LEU A 319 4.47 4.84 3.03
CA LEU A 319 5.06 6.15 2.73
C LEU A 319 4.81 6.56 1.27
N PHE A 320 3.76 6.04 0.67
CA PHE A 320 3.32 6.40 -0.68
C PHE A 320 1.81 6.38 -0.79
N CYS A 321 1.29 7.06 -1.80
CA CYS A 321 -0.11 6.98 -2.19
C CYS A 321 -0.30 7.29 -3.67
N PHE A 322 -1.44 6.88 -4.22
CA PHE A 322 -1.86 7.19 -5.58
C PHE A 322 -2.94 8.27 -5.55
N TYR A 323 -2.73 9.33 -6.32
CA TYR A 323 -3.70 10.42 -6.41
C TYR A 323 -3.65 11.07 -7.79
N GLN A 324 -4.78 11.17 -8.46
CA GLN A 324 -4.95 11.83 -9.77
C GLN A 324 -3.91 11.39 -10.82
N GLY A 325 -3.69 10.08 -10.97
CA GLY A 325 -2.77 9.51 -11.95
C GLY A 325 -1.28 9.74 -11.67
N ARG A 326 -0.95 10.11 -10.44
CA ARG A 326 0.42 10.25 -9.95
C ARG A 326 0.67 9.31 -8.77
N TYR A 327 1.91 8.87 -8.64
CA TYR A 327 2.46 8.16 -7.48
C TYR A 327 3.22 9.17 -6.63
N PHE A 328 2.76 9.42 -5.42
CA PHE A 328 3.42 10.28 -4.44
C PHE A 328 4.10 9.42 -3.40
N TYR A 329 5.31 9.83 -3.00
CA TYR A 329 6.03 9.11 -1.96
C TYR A 329 6.94 10.03 -1.14
N LEU A 330 7.17 9.62 0.11
CA LEU A 330 8.09 10.30 1.01
C LEU A 330 9.47 9.64 0.95
N ARG A 331 10.51 10.46 0.95
CA ARG A 331 11.90 10.05 1.00
C ARG A 331 12.66 10.93 1.97
N GLU A 332 13.44 10.34 2.86
CA GLU A 332 14.38 11.07 3.71
C GLU A 332 15.56 11.59 2.88
N ASN A 333 15.89 12.86 3.04
CA ASN A 333 17.13 13.45 2.56
C ASN A 333 18.11 13.57 3.74
N PRO A 334 19.01 12.60 3.95
CA PRO A 334 19.88 12.57 5.11
C PRO A 334 20.94 13.68 5.12
N ALA A 335 21.22 14.31 3.96
CA ALA A 335 22.18 15.40 3.87
C ALA A 335 21.63 16.72 4.41
N GLU A 336 20.30 16.88 4.38
CA GLU A 336 19.61 18.07 4.87
C GLU A 336 18.76 17.76 6.11
N GLU A 337 18.72 16.50 6.56
CA GLU A 337 17.91 16.01 7.69
C GLU A 337 16.42 16.38 7.55
N VAL A 338 15.88 16.26 6.32
CA VAL A 338 14.51 16.65 6.01
C VAL A 338 13.82 15.56 5.19
N TRP A 339 12.52 15.39 5.38
CA TRP A 339 11.68 14.58 4.51
C TRP A 339 11.29 15.34 3.25
N GLU A 340 11.26 14.64 2.14
CA GLU A 340 10.90 15.17 0.83
C GLU A 340 9.68 14.42 0.28
N LEU A 341 8.73 15.19 -0.27
CA LEU A 341 7.65 14.65 -1.07
C LEU A 341 8.09 14.61 -2.52
N HIS A 342 8.08 13.44 -3.09
CA HIS A 342 8.32 13.22 -4.52
C HIS A 342 7.06 12.75 -5.22
N ALA A 343 7.01 12.94 -6.55
CA ALA A 343 5.93 12.42 -7.36
C ALA A 343 6.41 11.92 -8.72
N GLU A 344 5.76 10.85 -9.20
CA GLU A 344 5.92 10.34 -10.55
C GLU A 344 4.58 10.28 -11.27
N LYS A 345 4.58 10.64 -12.56
CA LYS A 345 3.40 10.48 -13.41
C LYS A 345 3.26 9.00 -13.81
N ILE A 346 2.05 8.45 -13.60
CA ILE A 346 1.74 7.07 -13.95
C ILE A 346 1.06 6.95 -15.30
N LEU A 347 0.20 7.90 -15.63
CA LEU A 347 -0.58 7.96 -16.87
C LEU A 347 -0.20 9.16 -17.71
#